data_b1c454337c2581fd6f8240320bdaee0b
#
_entry.id   b1c454337c2581fd6f8240320bdaee0b
#
_cell.length_a   1.000
_cell.length_b   1.000
_cell.length_c   1.000
_cell.angle_alpha   90.00
_cell.angle_beta   90.00
_cell.angle_gamma   90.00
#
_symmetry.space_group_name_H-M   'P 1'
#
loop_
_entity.id
_entity.type
_entity.pdbx_description
1 polymer ?
#
loop_
_entity_poly.entity_id
_entity_poly.type
_entity_poly.pdbx_seq_one_letter_code
_entity_poly.pdbx_strand_id
1 'polypeptide(L)'
;KDLKWKTGAIKAIKVLNELNYLTVVITNQSGVARGYFTEKDVNNFHNHMNSQLKKRKIIINDFYYCPYHILGKGKYKKKSLDRKPNNGMIKKAIRKWNIDSNKSFFVGDTFADQMSAQKSNIKFYKANKNLYLLIKNILKYESRQKFL
;
A
#
# COMPACT_ATOMS: atom_id res chain seq x y z
N LYS A 1 -4.83 11.56 15.91
CA LYS A 1 -5.29 11.98 14.55
C LYS A 1 -6.39 11.03 14.12
N ASP A 2 -7.53 11.58 13.72
CA ASP A 2 -8.65 10.77 13.28
C ASP A 2 -8.37 10.12 11.93
N LEU A 3 -8.59 8.81 11.86
CA LEU A 3 -8.50 8.06 10.62
C LEU A 3 -9.62 8.51 9.66
N LYS A 4 -9.22 9.02 8.50
CA LYS A 4 -10.16 9.34 7.40
C LYS A 4 -9.89 8.40 6.23
N TRP A 5 -10.86 7.56 5.92
CA TRP A 5 -10.81 6.71 4.73
C TRP A 5 -11.06 7.52 3.47
N LYS A 6 -10.28 7.27 2.41
CA LYS A 6 -10.62 7.80 1.08
C LYS A 6 -11.95 7.21 0.60
N THR A 7 -12.69 7.98 -0.20
CA THR A 7 -13.98 7.56 -0.75
C THR A 7 -13.86 6.19 -1.44
N GLY A 8 -14.71 5.27 -1.04
CA GLY A 8 -14.75 3.91 -1.59
C GLY A 8 -13.68 2.96 -1.08
N ALA A 9 -12.72 3.39 -0.23
CA ALA A 9 -11.59 2.54 0.20
C ALA A 9 -12.05 1.27 0.91
N ILE A 10 -12.96 1.38 1.88
CA ILE A 10 -13.47 0.21 2.61
C ILE A 10 -14.20 -0.77 1.68
N LYS A 11 -15.03 -0.26 0.76
CA LYS A 11 -15.71 -1.10 -0.24
C LYS A 11 -14.72 -1.77 -1.20
N ALA A 12 -13.67 -1.06 -1.59
CA ALA A 12 -12.60 -1.61 -2.44
C ALA A 12 -11.88 -2.77 -1.76
N ILE A 13 -11.45 -2.60 -0.50
CA ILE A 13 -10.80 -3.65 0.28
C ILE A 13 -11.73 -4.86 0.45
N LYS A 14 -13.02 -4.62 0.71
CA LYS A 14 -14.02 -5.69 0.83
C LYS A 14 -14.08 -6.54 -0.43
N VAL A 15 -14.25 -5.93 -1.61
CA VAL A 15 -14.29 -6.66 -2.90
C VAL A 15 -13.01 -7.46 -3.12
N LEU A 16 -11.84 -6.87 -2.84
CA LEU A 16 -10.56 -7.56 -2.98
C LEU A 16 -10.46 -8.77 -2.05
N ASN A 17 -10.90 -8.64 -0.79
CA ASN A 17 -10.93 -9.75 0.16
C ASN A 17 -11.90 -10.87 -0.31
N GLU A 18 -13.09 -10.53 -0.77
CA GLU A 18 -14.09 -11.48 -1.27
C GLU A 18 -13.57 -12.26 -2.50
N LEU A 19 -12.71 -11.65 -3.30
CA LEU A 19 -12.05 -12.27 -4.45
C LEU A 19 -10.71 -12.95 -4.10
N ASN A 20 -10.39 -13.07 -2.81
CA ASN A 20 -9.16 -13.66 -2.30
C ASN A 20 -7.87 -12.96 -2.75
N TYR A 21 -7.93 -11.66 -3.04
CA TYR A 21 -6.73 -10.87 -3.22
C TYR A 21 -6.04 -10.63 -1.88
N LEU A 22 -4.72 -10.81 -1.86
CA LEU A 22 -3.87 -10.33 -0.78
C LEU A 22 -3.80 -8.80 -0.87
N THR A 23 -4.18 -8.09 0.21
CA THR A 23 -4.12 -6.63 0.28
C THR A 23 -2.98 -6.18 1.18
N VAL A 24 -2.08 -5.37 0.64
CA VAL A 24 -0.87 -4.89 1.31
C VAL A 24 -0.75 -3.37 1.18
N VAL A 25 -0.38 -2.70 2.25
CA VAL A 25 -0.08 -1.26 2.25
C VAL A 25 1.43 -1.05 2.16
N ILE A 26 1.85 -0.18 1.23
CA ILE A 26 3.25 0.23 1.02
C ILE A 26 3.32 1.76 1.18
N THR A 27 3.95 2.26 2.24
CA THR A 27 3.88 3.68 2.57
C THR A 27 5.21 4.28 3.04
N ASN A 28 5.56 5.46 2.52
CA ASN A 28 6.61 6.29 3.10
C ASN A 28 6.07 7.04 4.32
N GLN A 29 6.76 6.95 5.46
CA GLN A 29 6.40 7.59 6.72
C GLN A 29 7.54 8.50 7.22
N SER A 30 7.96 9.45 6.38
CA SER A 30 9.05 10.38 6.70
C SER A 30 8.78 11.30 7.89
N GLY A 31 7.55 11.36 8.38
CA GLY A 31 7.21 12.05 9.63
C GLY A 31 7.96 11.48 10.84
N VAL A 32 8.29 10.18 10.82
CA VAL A 32 9.17 9.57 11.83
C VAL A 32 10.56 10.20 11.78
N ALA A 33 11.18 10.26 10.59
CA ALA A 33 12.49 10.86 10.42
C ALA A 33 12.52 12.35 10.77
N ARG A 34 11.41 13.06 10.59
CA ARG A 34 11.28 14.49 10.90
C ARG A 34 10.90 14.75 12.37
N GLY A 35 10.60 13.71 13.15
CA GLY A 35 10.23 13.83 14.55
C GLY A 35 8.78 14.25 14.80
N TYR A 36 7.89 14.11 13.83
CA TYR A 36 6.47 14.46 13.97
C TYR A 36 5.67 13.38 14.72
N PHE A 37 6.08 12.14 14.60
CA PHE A 37 5.51 10.98 15.28
C PHE A 37 6.52 9.83 15.30
N THR A 38 6.26 8.81 16.10
CA THR A 38 7.15 7.66 16.29
C THR A 38 6.75 6.47 15.40
N GLU A 39 7.62 5.46 15.29
CA GLU A 39 7.25 4.17 14.66
C GLU A 39 6.12 3.47 15.43
N LYS A 40 6.06 3.65 16.76
CA LYS A 40 4.95 3.15 17.58
C LYS A 40 3.62 3.77 17.16
N ASP A 41 3.61 5.08 16.84
CA ASP A 41 2.41 5.76 16.36
C ASP A 41 1.98 5.25 14.98
N VAL A 42 2.93 4.95 14.09
CA VAL A 42 2.65 4.32 12.78
C VAL A 42 2.01 2.95 12.98
N ASN A 43 2.59 2.11 13.82
CA ASN A 43 2.06 0.77 14.09
C ASN A 43 0.67 0.82 14.75
N ASN A 44 0.46 1.72 15.71
CA ASN A 44 -0.84 1.93 16.34
C ASN A 44 -1.88 2.39 15.33
N PHE A 45 -1.51 3.25 14.38
CA PHE A 45 -2.40 3.70 13.31
C PHE A 45 -2.81 2.55 12.37
N HIS A 46 -1.86 1.72 11.95
CA HIS A 46 -2.13 0.53 11.14
C HIS A 46 -3.03 -0.48 11.86
N ASN A 47 -2.77 -0.72 13.15
CA ASN A 47 -3.62 -1.58 13.98
C ASN A 47 -5.04 -1.01 14.11
N HIS A 48 -5.17 0.30 14.25
CA HIS A 48 -6.47 0.97 14.31
C HIS A 48 -7.23 0.82 12.98
N MET A 49 -6.55 0.96 11.83
CA MET A 49 -7.15 0.70 10.51
C MET A 49 -7.74 -0.71 10.46
N ASN A 50 -6.97 -1.73 10.79
CA ASN A 50 -7.45 -3.11 10.78
C ASN A 50 -8.53 -3.39 11.82
N SER A 51 -8.50 -2.74 12.97
CA SER A 51 -9.56 -2.88 13.97
C SER A 51 -10.92 -2.37 13.46
N GLN A 52 -10.93 -1.27 12.69
CA GLN A 52 -12.15 -0.77 12.04
C GLN A 52 -12.64 -1.69 10.91
N LEU A 53 -11.72 -2.23 10.11
CA LEU A 53 -12.03 -3.16 9.02
C LEU A 53 -12.56 -4.50 9.54
N LYS A 54 -11.98 -5.01 10.62
CA LYS A 54 -12.37 -6.28 11.26
C LYS A 54 -13.84 -6.29 11.70
N LYS A 55 -14.39 -5.14 12.13
CA LYS A 55 -15.83 -5.00 12.44
C LYS A 55 -16.72 -5.30 11.23
N ARG A 56 -16.18 -5.25 10.01
CA ARG A 56 -16.84 -5.54 8.74
C ARG A 56 -16.38 -6.87 8.13
N LYS A 57 -15.64 -7.68 8.89
CA LYS A 57 -15.07 -8.97 8.44
C LYS A 57 -14.13 -8.81 7.22
N ILE A 58 -13.43 -7.69 7.14
CA ILE A 58 -12.42 -7.41 6.10
C ILE A 58 -11.09 -7.01 6.74
N ILE A 59 -9.99 -7.17 5.99
CA ILE A 59 -8.64 -6.98 6.52
C ILE A 59 -7.70 -6.44 5.44
N ILE A 60 -6.70 -5.65 5.85
CA ILE A 60 -5.44 -5.46 5.15
C ILE A 60 -4.46 -6.49 5.71
N ASN A 61 -3.90 -7.32 4.85
CA ASN A 61 -3.09 -8.48 5.26
C ASN A 61 -1.73 -8.09 5.83
N ASP A 62 -1.12 -7.01 5.31
CA ASP A 62 0.16 -6.54 5.80
C ASP A 62 0.38 -5.05 5.53
N PHE A 63 1.29 -4.45 6.30
CA PHE A 63 1.71 -3.07 6.19
C PHE A 63 3.22 -2.98 6.16
N TYR A 64 3.75 -2.30 5.14
CA TYR A 64 5.16 -1.96 5.04
C TYR A 64 5.30 -0.44 5.02
N TYR A 65 6.17 0.09 5.86
CA TYR A 65 6.46 1.52 5.90
C TYR A 65 7.96 1.78 5.92
N CYS A 66 8.37 2.92 5.39
CA CYS A 66 9.73 3.39 5.46
C CYS A 66 9.79 4.65 6.34
N PRO A 67 10.44 4.59 7.52
CA PRO A 67 10.56 5.75 8.41
C PRO A 67 11.71 6.69 8.03
N TYR A 68 12.58 6.28 7.10
CA TYR A 68 13.84 6.98 6.81
C TYR A 68 13.67 8.12 5.80
N HIS A 69 14.50 9.16 5.98
CA HIS A 69 14.61 10.27 5.03
C HIS A 69 15.99 10.94 5.14
N ILE A 70 16.57 11.36 4.00
CA ILE A 70 17.89 12.03 3.98
C ILE A 70 17.92 13.36 4.75
N LEU A 71 16.78 14.03 4.83
CA LEU A 71 16.58 15.26 5.62
C LEU A 71 16.01 14.99 7.01
N GLY A 72 16.10 13.75 7.49
CA GLY A 72 15.63 13.35 8.80
C GLY A 72 16.60 13.71 9.93
N LYS A 73 16.30 13.19 11.12
CA LYS A 73 17.09 13.39 12.35
C LYS A 73 17.59 12.06 12.90
N GLY A 74 18.74 12.08 13.58
CA GLY A 74 19.31 10.95 14.30
C GLY A 74 19.42 9.68 13.44
N LYS A 75 19.05 8.54 14.00
CA LYS A 75 19.11 7.22 13.33
C LYS A 75 18.25 7.09 12.08
N TYR A 76 17.27 7.96 11.91
CA TYR A 76 16.37 7.96 10.75
C TYR A 76 16.88 8.82 9.58
N LYS A 77 17.94 9.60 9.78
CA LYS A 77 18.58 10.39 8.73
C LYS A 77 19.47 9.52 7.85
N LYS A 78 18.88 8.84 6.88
CA LYS A 78 19.65 8.03 5.92
C LYS A 78 18.86 7.75 4.63
N LYS A 79 19.59 7.40 3.57
CA LYS A 79 19.01 6.77 2.37
C LYS A 79 18.49 5.38 2.74
N SER A 80 17.43 4.94 2.10
CA SER A 80 16.88 3.59 2.27
C SER A 80 16.34 3.04 0.97
N LEU A 81 16.63 1.77 0.70
CA LEU A 81 16.05 1.04 -0.41
C LEU A 81 14.56 0.74 -0.21
N ASP A 82 14.07 0.85 1.02
CA ASP A 82 12.63 0.73 1.32
C ASP A 82 11.84 1.97 0.95
N ARG A 83 12.51 3.15 0.87
CA ARG A 83 11.81 4.38 0.54
C ARG A 83 11.44 4.43 -0.95
N LYS A 84 10.14 4.52 -1.26
CA LYS A 84 9.69 4.83 -2.63
C LYS A 84 10.33 6.16 -3.12
N PRO A 85 10.85 6.21 -4.33
CA PRO A 85 10.63 5.39 -5.52
C PRO A 85 11.42 4.08 -5.60
N ASN A 86 12.19 3.69 -4.58
CA ASN A 86 12.78 2.36 -4.52
C ASN A 86 11.71 1.31 -4.20
N ASN A 87 12.03 0.05 -4.42
CA ASN A 87 11.08 -1.05 -4.30
C ASN A 87 11.38 -2.05 -3.18
N GLY A 88 12.17 -1.65 -2.19
CA GLY A 88 12.57 -2.53 -1.08
C GLY A 88 11.38 -3.07 -0.29
N MET A 89 10.39 -2.23 0.03
CA MET A 89 9.17 -2.68 0.72
C MET A 89 8.37 -3.68 -0.12
N ILE A 90 8.24 -3.44 -1.44
CA ILE A 90 7.53 -4.37 -2.35
C ILE A 90 8.26 -5.70 -2.42
N LYS A 91 9.59 -5.70 -2.55
CA LYS A 91 10.40 -6.92 -2.52
C LYS A 91 10.23 -7.73 -1.25
N LYS A 92 10.15 -7.06 -0.09
CA LYS A 92 9.87 -7.71 1.20
C LYS A 92 8.49 -8.37 1.21
N ALA A 93 7.46 -7.67 0.71
CA ALA A 93 6.11 -8.21 0.60
C ALA A 93 6.06 -9.42 -0.34
N ILE A 94 6.65 -9.31 -1.54
CA ILE A 94 6.73 -10.41 -2.51
C ILE A 94 7.36 -11.65 -1.87
N ARG A 95 8.48 -11.49 -1.17
CA ARG A 95 9.21 -12.60 -0.54
C ARG A 95 8.41 -13.24 0.59
N LYS A 96 7.83 -12.42 1.47
CA LYS A 96 7.07 -12.92 2.64
C LYS A 96 5.81 -13.68 2.24
N TRP A 97 5.09 -13.18 1.23
CA TRP A 97 3.79 -13.66 0.85
C TRP A 97 3.78 -14.49 -0.44
N ASN A 98 4.95 -14.74 -1.04
CA ASN A 98 5.10 -15.42 -2.32
C ASN A 98 4.20 -14.82 -3.41
N ILE A 99 4.25 -13.48 -3.54
CA ILE A 99 3.38 -12.72 -4.45
C ILE A 99 3.82 -12.94 -5.91
N ASP A 100 2.87 -13.25 -6.77
CA ASP A 100 3.05 -13.25 -8.22
C ASP A 100 2.86 -11.82 -8.75
N SER A 101 3.96 -11.17 -9.16
CA SER A 101 3.95 -9.80 -9.69
C SER A 101 3.08 -9.66 -10.94
N ASN A 102 2.99 -10.70 -11.78
CA ASN A 102 2.19 -10.68 -13.01
C ASN A 102 0.68 -10.71 -12.74
N LYS A 103 0.28 -11.19 -11.56
CA LYS A 103 -1.12 -11.24 -11.10
C LYS A 103 -1.44 -10.15 -10.08
N SER A 104 -0.54 -9.20 -9.92
CA SER A 104 -0.64 -8.12 -8.94
C SER A 104 -0.77 -6.77 -9.61
N PHE A 105 -1.35 -5.81 -8.90
CA PHE A 105 -1.37 -4.41 -9.30
C PHE A 105 -1.15 -3.50 -8.09
N PHE A 106 -0.66 -2.31 -8.36
CA PHE A 106 -0.39 -1.28 -7.38
C PHE A 106 -1.28 -0.06 -7.66
N VAL A 107 -1.98 0.41 -6.65
CA VAL A 107 -2.77 1.64 -6.71
C VAL A 107 -2.09 2.71 -5.86
N GLY A 108 -1.74 3.84 -6.47
CA GLY A 108 -1.07 4.94 -5.78
C GLY A 108 -1.35 6.28 -6.43
N ASP A 109 -0.94 7.36 -5.79
CA ASP A 109 -1.22 8.72 -6.23
C ASP A 109 0.03 9.54 -6.59
N THR A 110 1.23 9.01 -6.32
CA THR A 110 2.49 9.70 -6.55
C THR A 110 3.34 9.06 -7.65
N PHE A 111 4.25 9.86 -8.22
CA PHE A 111 5.29 9.35 -9.13
C PHE A 111 6.19 8.31 -8.44
N ALA A 112 6.48 8.50 -7.15
CA ALA A 112 7.26 7.53 -6.37
C ALA A 112 6.57 6.17 -6.25
N ASP A 113 5.22 6.13 -6.15
CA ASP A 113 4.43 4.89 -6.19
C ASP A 113 4.58 4.18 -7.52
N GLN A 114 4.40 4.94 -8.62
CA GLN A 114 4.51 4.41 -9.99
C GLN A 114 5.89 3.79 -10.24
N MET A 115 6.96 4.52 -9.91
CA MET A 115 8.33 4.03 -10.09
C MET A 115 8.63 2.80 -9.25
N SER A 116 8.14 2.75 -8.01
CA SER A 116 8.31 1.60 -7.12
C SER A 116 7.62 0.34 -7.67
N ALA A 117 6.40 0.50 -8.22
CA ALA A 117 5.66 -0.58 -8.88
C ALA A 117 6.38 -1.08 -10.15
N GLN A 118 6.82 -0.15 -11.02
CA GLN A 118 7.56 -0.49 -12.24
C GLN A 118 8.85 -1.27 -11.97
N LYS A 119 9.64 -0.85 -10.98
CA LYS A 119 10.85 -1.56 -10.55
C LYS A 119 10.58 -2.97 -10.01
N SER A 120 9.35 -3.29 -9.70
CA SER A 120 8.90 -4.60 -9.22
C SER A 120 8.13 -5.41 -10.27
N ASN A 121 8.04 -4.91 -11.50
CA ASN A 121 7.25 -5.50 -12.60
C ASN A 121 5.77 -5.68 -12.20
N ILE A 122 5.22 -4.72 -11.46
CA ILE A 122 3.82 -4.70 -11.03
C ILE A 122 3.10 -3.60 -11.81
N LYS A 123 1.93 -3.90 -12.36
CA LYS A 123 1.07 -2.91 -13.01
C LYS A 123 0.68 -1.80 -12.04
N PHE A 124 0.77 -0.56 -12.49
CA PHE A 124 0.41 0.62 -11.71
C PHE A 124 -0.89 1.24 -12.23
N TYR A 125 -1.78 1.57 -11.30
CA TYR A 125 -2.99 2.35 -11.57
C TYR A 125 -3.02 3.57 -10.67
N LYS A 126 -3.21 4.75 -11.26
CA LYS A 126 -3.29 6.00 -10.50
C LYS A 126 -4.60 6.04 -9.72
N ALA A 127 -4.49 6.30 -8.42
CA ALA A 127 -5.65 6.50 -7.56
C ALA A 127 -6.48 7.70 -8.01
N ASN A 128 -7.79 7.56 -7.96
CA ASN A 128 -8.76 8.60 -8.31
C ASN A 128 -9.66 8.97 -7.11
N LYS A 129 -10.70 9.75 -7.36
CA LYS A 129 -11.61 10.24 -6.31
C LYS A 129 -12.43 9.13 -5.63
N ASN A 130 -12.62 7.98 -6.27
CA ASN A 130 -13.39 6.86 -5.73
C ASN A 130 -12.67 5.53 -5.95
N LEU A 131 -12.04 5.02 -4.91
CA LEU A 131 -11.24 3.79 -4.98
C LEU A 131 -12.09 2.55 -5.30
N TYR A 132 -13.34 2.49 -4.88
CA TYR A 132 -14.21 1.35 -5.21
C TYR A 132 -14.49 1.25 -6.70
N LEU A 133 -14.83 2.37 -7.35
CA LEU A 133 -15.07 2.39 -8.78
C LEU A 133 -13.80 2.09 -9.58
N LEU A 134 -12.66 2.60 -9.13
CA LEU A 134 -11.37 2.30 -9.73
C LEU A 134 -11.06 0.79 -9.65
N ILE A 135 -11.19 0.18 -8.49
CA ILE A 135 -10.93 -1.26 -8.30
C ILE A 135 -11.89 -2.10 -9.17
N LYS A 136 -13.16 -1.76 -9.23
CA LYS A 136 -14.11 -2.45 -10.13
C LYS A 136 -13.65 -2.42 -11.58
N ASN A 137 -13.20 -1.27 -12.06
CA ASN A 137 -12.70 -1.12 -13.44
C ASN A 137 -11.43 -1.93 -13.68
N ILE A 138 -10.49 -1.90 -12.74
CA ILE A 138 -9.26 -2.71 -12.79
C ILE A 138 -9.60 -4.19 -12.88
N LEU A 139 -10.43 -4.69 -11.99
CA LEU A 139 -10.83 -6.11 -11.95
C LEU A 139 -11.53 -6.56 -13.23
N LYS A 140 -12.37 -5.71 -13.82
CA LYS A 140 -13.02 -5.97 -15.11
C LYS A 140 -11.99 -6.04 -16.24
N TYR A 141 -10.99 -5.17 -16.25
CA TYR A 141 -9.91 -5.17 -17.23
C TYR A 141 -9.03 -6.42 -17.08
N GLU A 142 -8.57 -6.73 -15.87
CA GLU A 142 -7.73 -7.90 -15.58
C GLU A 142 -8.45 -9.23 -15.89
N SER A 143 -9.75 -9.33 -15.69
CA SER A 143 -10.53 -10.53 -16.05
C SER A 143 -10.59 -10.75 -17.58
N ARG A 144 -10.67 -9.67 -18.37
CA ARG A 144 -10.69 -9.76 -19.84
C ARG A 144 -9.35 -10.23 -20.40
N GLN A 145 -8.22 -9.86 -19.79
CA GLN A 145 -6.88 -10.27 -20.22
C GLN A 145 -6.63 -11.78 -20.06
N LYS A 146 -7.39 -12.47 -19.19
CA LYS A 146 -7.27 -13.92 -18.98
C LYS A 146 -7.87 -14.77 -20.11
N PHE A 147 -8.63 -14.14 -21.02
CA PHE A 147 -9.29 -14.82 -22.15
C PHE A 147 -8.66 -14.48 -23.51
N LEU A 148 -7.56 -13.73 -23.52
CA LEU A 148 -6.75 -13.42 -24.69
C LEU A 148 -5.41 -14.18 -24.66
#